data_ac048913fae3719cdc2221bc9a153746
#
_entry.id   ac048913fae3719cdc2221bc9a153746
#
_cell.length_a   1.000
_cell.length_b   1.000
_cell.length_c   1.000
_cell.angle_alpha   90.00
_cell.angle_beta   90.00
_cell.angle_gamma   90.00
#
_symmetry.space_group_name_H-M   'P 1'
#
loop_
_entity.id
_entity.type
_entity.pdbx_description
1 polymer ?
#
loop_
_entity_poly.entity_id
_entity_poly.type
_entity_poly.pdbx_seq_one_letter_code
_entity_poly.pdbx_strand_id
1 'polypeptide(L)'
;MNISFIKEKGSKYIVFILVGLLILVMCIPTGASTNALVKEEDTASIGELESQLERVLSAMEGVGAVKVMITTEGEVDSVFAEANQGEKVSGVVVVAEGAGNATVNARISEAVKALFSIDVHKISIVKMRSQEDRK
;
A
#
# COMPACT_ATOMS: atom_id res chain seq x y z
N MET A 1 -17.37 -48.44 1.37
CA MET A 1 -16.01 -48.08 1.77
C MET A 1 -15.84 -48.40 3.23
N ASN A 2 -15.17 -49.50 3.53
CA ASN A 2 -15.09 -50.01 4.89
C ASN A 2 -14.09 -49.24 5.76
N ILE A 3 -14.60 -48.38 6.62
CA ILE A 3 -13.80 -47.60 7.59
C ILE A 3 -13.26 -48.52 8.72
N SER A 4 -13.71 -49.79 8.79
CA SER A 4 -13.31 -50.73 9.84
C SER A 4 -11.88 -51.28 9.67
N PHE A 5 -11.24 -51.13 8.51
CA PHE A 5 -9.87 -51.61 8.28
C PHE A 5 -8.77 -50.70 8.85
N ILE A 6 -9.15 -49.47 9.25
CA ILE A 6 -8.22 -48.50 9.82
C ILE A 6 -8.10 -48.67 11.36
N LYS A 7 -8.92 -49.52 11.97
CA LYS A 7 -9.10 -49.48 13.41
C LYS A 7 -8.08 -50.31 14.23
N GLU A 8 -7.27 -51.17 13.63
CA GLU A 8 -6.45 -52.07 14.45
C GLU A 8 -4.91 -51.94 14.30
N LYS A 9 -4.39 -51.40 13.21
CA LYS A 9 -2.95 -51.14 13.07
C LYS A 9 -2.60 -49.71 12.71
N GLY A 10 -3.61 -48.93 12.30
CA GLY A 10 -3.42 -47.54 11.84
C GLY A 10 -3.44 -46.46 12.91
N SER A 11 -3.95 -46.79 14.11
CA SER A 11 -4.19 -45.77 15.16
C SER A 11 -2.91 -45.01 15.58
N LYS A 12 -1.78 -45.69 15.63
CA LYS A 12 -0.50 -45.05 15.98
C LYS A 12 0.02 -44.19 14.84
N TYR A 13 -0.13 -44.62 13.58
CA TYR A 13 0.30 -43.86 12.42
C TYR A 13 -0.64 -42.71 12.10
N ILE A 14 -1.94 -42.85 12.36
CA ILE A 14 -2.92 -41.79 12.20
C ILE A 14 -2.61 -40.61 13.14
N VAL A 15 -2.24 -40.89 14.39
CA VAL A 15 -1.82 -39.87 15.34
C VAL A 15 -0.55 -39.17 14.87
N PHE A 16 0.45 -39.90 14.34
CA PHE A 16 1.67 -39.30 13.78
C PHE A 16 1.40 -38.46 12.52
N ILE A 17 0.51 -38.92 11.64
CA ILE A 17 0.10 -38.16 10.45
C ILE A 17 -0.66 -36.91 10.88
N LEU A 18 -1.52 -37.00 11.87
CA LEU A 18 -2.32 -35.87 12.36
C LEU A 18 -1.44 -34.83 13.08
N VAL A 19 -0.46 -35.29 13.87
CA VAL A 19 0.55 -34.42 14.49
C VAL A 19 1.48 -33.82 13.43
N GLY A 20 1.91 -34.58 12.42
CA GLY A 20 2.69 -34.07 11.30
C GLY A 20 1.94 -33.03 10.46
N LEU A 21 0.66 -33.25 10.23
CA LEU A 21 -0.22 -32.28 9.56
C LEU A 21 -0.40 -31.01 10.40
N LEU A 22 -0.54 -31.16 11.72
CA LEU A 22 -0.64 -30.02 12.64
C LEU A 22 0.65 -29.18 12.62
N ILE A 23 1.82 -29.83 12.64
CA ILE A 23 3.12 -29.17 12.56
C ILE A 23 3.29 -28.52 11.17
N LEU A 24 2.86 -29.17 10.10
CA LEU A 24 2.89 -28.61 8.76
C LEU A 24 2.05 -27.34 8.66
N VAL A 25 0.84 -27.33 9.26
CA VAL A 25 -0.02 -26.12 9.30
C VAL A 25 0.62 -25.01 10.13
N MET A 26 1.36 -25.35 11.21
CA MET A 26 2.12 -24.36 11.99
C MET A 26 3.36 -23.85 11.26
N CYS A 27 3.94 -24.64 10.34
CA CYS A 27 5.08 -24.22 9.52
C CYS A 27 4.71 -23.42 8.27
N ILE A 28 3.43 -23.40 7.88
CA ILE A 28 2.99 -22.42 6.87
C ILE A 28 3.07 -21.07 7.58
N PRO A 29 3.95 -20.13 7.16
CA PRO A 29 3.91 -18.78 7.66
C PRO A 29 2.62 -18.15 7.11
N THR A 30 1.52 -18.44 7.75
CA THR A 30 0.33 -17.63 7.66
C THR A 30 0.72 -16.31 8.32
N GLY A 31 1.27 -15.42 7.54
CA GLY A 31 1.36 -14.01 7.89
C GLY A 31 -0.03 -13.39 7.95
N ALA A 32 -0.95 -14.10 8.55
CA ALA A 32 -2.24 -13.61 8.97
C ALA A 32 -2.11 -13.24 10.44
N SER A 33 -1.54 -12.09 10.71
CA SER A 33 -1.80 -11.38 11.95
C SER A 33 -3.28 -11.07 11.99
N THR A 34 -4.05 -12.00 12.54
CA THR A 34 -5.42 -11.76 12.96
C THR A 34 -5.40 -10.88 14.20
N ASN A 35 -5.12 -9.61 14.03
CA ASN A 35 -5.42 -8.55 14.97
C ASN A 35 -5.38 -7.21 14.25
N ALA A 36 -6.32 -6.98 13.38
CA ALA A 36 -6.85 -5.67 13.04
C ALA A 36 -8.08 -5.88 12.17
N LEU A 37 -9.18 -6.19 12.79
CA LEU A 37 -10.46 -5.85 12.22
C LEU A 37 -10.50 -4.32 12.10
N VAL A 38 -10.68 -3.86 10.85
CA VAL A 38 -11.01 -2.49 10.50
C VAL A 38 -9.83 -1.51 10.55
N LYS A 39 -9.12 -1.38 9.47
CA LYS A 39 -8.48 -0.19 8.88
C LYS A 39 -7.19 -0.39 8.07
N GLU A 40 -6.84 -1.61 7.68
CA GLU A 40 -5.59 -1.84 6.91
C GLU A 40 -5.79 -1.95 5.39
N GLU A 41 -6.99 -2.16 4.88
CA GLU A 41 -7.21 -2.23 3.42
C GLU A 41 -7.02 -0.85 2.77
N ASP A 42 -7.46 0.21 3.42
CA ASP A 42 -7.36 1.57 2.87
C ASP A 42 -5.91 2.09 2.88
N THR A 43 -5.15 1.77 3.92
CA THR A 43 -3.74 2.20 4.03
C THR A 43 -2.82 1.44 3.07
N ALA A 44 -3.11 0.16 2.80
CA ALA A 44 -2.36 -0.64 1.83
C ALA A 44 -2.59 -0.13 0.40
N SER A 45 -3.81 0.27 0.05
CA SER A 45 -4.15 0.83 -1.26
C SER A 45 -3.49 2.19 -1.50
N ILE A 46 -3.43 3.06 -0.49
CA ILE A 46 -2.77 4.38 -0.57
C ILE A 46 -1.27 4.21 -0.77
N GLY A 47 -0.61 3.35 0.03
CA GLY A 47 0.82 3.09 -0.10
C GLY A 47 1.21 2.51 -1.47
N GLU A 48 0.35 1.73 -2.07
CA GLU A 48 0.55 1.24 -3.43
C GLU A 48 0.42 2.36 -4.46
N LEU A 49 -0.58 3.23 -4.33
CA LEU A 49 -0.75 4.41 -5.19
C LEU A 49 0.45 5.36 -5.07
N GLU A 50 0.94 5.62 -3.86
CA GLU A 50 2.15 6.41 -3.64
C GLU A 50 3.35 5.81 -4.36
N SER A 51 3.57 4.49 -4.22
CA SER A 51 4.67 3.78 -4.88
C SER A 51 4.56 3.77 -6.40
N GLN A 52 3.35 3.68 -6.95
CA GLN A 52 3.12 3.79 -8.39
C GLN A 52 3.39 5.20 -8.89
N LEU A 53 2.93 6.21 -8.16
CA LEU A 53 3.16 7.60 -8.51
C LEU A 53 4.65 7.97 -8.43
N GLU A 54 5.37 7.52 -7.41
CA GLU A 54 6.82 7.68 -7.30
C GLU A 54 7.56 7.11 -8.52
N ARG A 55 7.17 5.91 -8.98
CA ARG A 55 7.75 5.29 -10.17
C ARG A 55 7.49 6.10 -11.45
N VAL A 56 6.28 6.58 -11.62
CA VAL A 56 5.92 7.39 -12.79
C VAL A 56 6.67 8.72 -12.78
N LEU A 57 6.68 9.42 -11.65
CA LEU A 57 7.35 10.71 -11.52
C LEU A 57 8.89 10.58 -11.65
N SER A 58 9.49 9.54 -11.08
CA SER A 58 10.94 9.31 -11.18
C SER A 58 11.39 8.97 -12.61
N ALA A 59 10.50 8.46 -13.46
CA ALA A 59 10.77 8.21 -14.87
C ALA A 59 10.71 9.49 -15.73
N MET A 60 10.22 10.61 -15.18
CA MET A 60 10.18 11.89 -15.90
C MET A 60 11.55 12.56 -15.91
N GLU A 61 11.93 13.12 -17.08
CA GLU A 61 13.19 13.79 -17.24
C GLU A 61 13.34 14.98 -16.28
N GLY A 62 14.46 15.02 -15.57
CA GLY A 62 14.82 16.10 -14.66
C GLY A 62 14.21 16.01 -13.26
N VAL A 63 13.37 15.02 -12.97
CA VAL A 63 12.75 14.85 -11.64
C VAL A 63 13.73 14.23 -10.63
N GLY A 64 14.49 13.22 -11.04
CA GLY A 64 15.40 12.49 -10.16
C GLY A 64 14.69 11.64 -9.10
N ALA A 65 15.31 11.51 -7.93
CA ALA A 65 14.69 10.80 -6.83
C ALA A 65 13.44 11.55 -6.34
N VAL A 66 12.38 10.80 -6.06
CA VAL A 66 11.09 11.35 -5.66
C VAL A 66 10.49 10.57 -4.50
N LYS A 67 9.80 11.28 -3.63
CA LYS A 67 8.95 10.73 -2.56
C LYS A 67 7.59 11.39 -2.63
N VAL A 68 6.56 10.58 -2.48
CA VAL A 68 5.18 11.04 -2.54
C VAL A 68 4.45 10.68 -1.25
N MET A 69 3.57 11.57 -0.83
CA MET A 69 2.62 11.33 0.25
C MET A 69 1.24 11.78 -0.21
N ILE A 70 0.28 10.89 -0.12
CA ILE A 70 -1.11 11.14 -0.49
C ILE A 70 -1.95 11.24 0.79
N THR A 71 -2.77 12.28 0.86
CA THR A 71 -3.74 12.46 1.94
C THR A 71 -5.14 12.29 1.36
N THR A 72 -5.95 11.50 2.02
CA THR A 72 -7.35 11.28 1.64
C THR A 72 -8.29 11.91 2.64
N GLU A 73 -9.43 12.38 2.18
CA GLU A 73 -10.57 12.73 3.04
C GLU A 73 -11.39 11.45 3.22
N GLY A 74 -11.15 10.74 4.32
CA GLY A 74 -12.08 9.72 4.80
C GLY A 74 -13.27 10.45 5.43
N GLU A 75 -14.44 10.34 4.85
CA GLU A 75 -15.66 10.68 5.58
C GLU A 75 -15.86 9.74 6.75
N VAL A 76 -15.39 10.17 7.91
CA VAL A 76 -15.80 9.63 9.21
C VAL A 76 -17.14 10.29 9.51
N ASP A 77 -18.21 9.69 9.18
CA ASP A 77 -19.58 10.02 9.60
C ASP A 77 -20.60 10.18 8.46
N SER A 78 -20.80 9.13 7.69
CA SER A 78 -22.16 8.94 7.21
C SER A 78 -22.50 7.45 7.24
N VAL A 79 -23.29 7.09 8.23
CA VAL A 79 -23.94 5.77 8.40
C VAL A 79 -24.80 5.42 7.17
N PHE A 80 -24.84 6.31 6.17
CA PHE A 80 -25.63 6.24 4.93
C PHE A 80 -24.80 6.45 3.67
N ALA A 81 -23.46 6.51 3.73
CA ALA A 81 -22.64 6.54 2.53
C ALA A 81 -22.70 5.15 1.88
N GLU A 82 -23.32 5.12 0.71
CA GLU A 82 -23.33 3.92 -0.13
C GLU A 82 -21.89 3.47 -0.41
N ALA A 83 -21.65 2.17 -0.27
CA ALA A 83 -20.35 1.48 -0.27
C ALA A 83 -19.56 1.58 -1.61
N ASN A 84 -19.70 2.64 -2.39
CA ASN A 84 -19.10 2.82 -3.72
C ASN A 84 -18.40 4.17 -3.93
N GLN A 85 -18.16 4.96 -2.90
CA GLN A 85 -17.34 6.15 -3.05
C GLN A 85 -15.92 5.81 -2.63
N GLY A 86 -15.06 5.56 -3.62
CA GLY A 86 -13.64 5.41 -3.43
C GLY A 86 -13.07 6.63 -2.68
N GLU A 87 -12.10 6.39 -1.83
CA GLU A 87 -11.39 7.40 -1.04
C GLU A 87 -10.99 8.59 -1.93
N LYS A 88 -11.52 9.76 -1.61
CA LYS A 88 -11.21 10.96 -2.37
C LYS A 88 -9.88 11.53 -1.91
N VAL A 89 -8.93 11.63 -2.83
CA VAL A 89 -7.65 12.28 -2.56
C VAL A 89 -7.89 13.75 -2.21
N SER A 90 -7.46 14.17 -1.02
CA SER A 90 -7.61 15.53 -0.53
C SER A 90 -6.36 16.39 -0.75
N GLY A 91 -5.20 15.77 -0.81
CA GLY A 91 -3.94 16.45 -1.07
C GLY A 91 -2.81 15.51 -1.46
N VAL A 92 -1.80 16.05 -2.14
CA VAL A 92 -0.59 15.33 -2.53
C VAL A 92 0.63 16.18 -2.23
N VAL A 93 1.60 15.60 -1.53
CA VAL A 93 2.92 16.20 -1.30
C VAL A 93 3.95 15.42 -2.08
N VAL A 94 4.71 16.11 -2.93
CA VAL A 94 5.79 15.53 -3.73
C VAL A 94 7.11 16.15 -3.30
N VAL A 95 8.07 15.34 -2.88
CA VAL A 95 9.45 15.75 -2.60
C VAL A 95 10.35 15.20 -3.68
N ALA A 96 10.95 16.04 -4.52
CA ALA A 96 11.76 15.63 -5.65
C ALA A 96 13.08 16.38 -5.72
N GLU A 97 14.14 15.72 -6.20
CA GLU A 97 15.46 16.36 -6.40
C GLU A 97 15.37 17.49 -7.41
N GLY A 98 14.67 17.27 -8.52
CA GLY A 98 14.48 18.24 -9.59
C GLY A 98 13.50 19.36 -9.31
N ALA A 99 12.85 19.38 -8.15
CA ALA A 99 11.85 20.37 -7.78
C ALA A 99 12.37 21.82 -7.65
N GLY A 100 13.68 22.02 -7.74
CA GLY A 100 14.26 23.35 -7.88
C GLY A 100 14.05 24.01 -9.24
N ASN A 101 13.66 23.24 -10.26
CA ASN A 101 13.41 23.70 -11.61
C ASN A 101 11.91 23.95 -11.83
N ALA A 102 11.56 25.18 -12.22
CA ALA A 102 10.15 25.56 -12.43
C ALA A 102 9.46 24.73 -13.52
N THR A 103 10.18 24.31 -14.56
CA THR A 103 9.63 23.47 -15.63
C THR A 103 9.31 22.07 -15.10
N VAL A 104 10.18 21.51 -14.27
CA VAL A 104 9.95 20.20 -13.62
C VAL A 104 8.75 20.27 -12.67
N ASN A 105 8.66 21.34 -11.88
CA ASN A 105 7.52 21.56 -11.00
C ASN A 105 6.18 21.63 -11.75
N ALA A 106 6.17 22.35 -12.86
CA ALA A 106 4.96 22.46 -13.69
C ALA A 106 4.54 21.08 -14.23
N ARG A 107 5.50 20.29 -14.72
CA ARG A 107 5.21 18.92 -15.23
C ARG A 107 4.73 17.97 -14.14
N ILE A 108 5.35 18.00 -12.96
CA ILE A 108 4.90 17.18 -11.80
C ILE A 108 3.48 17.58 -11.41
N SER A 109 3.22 18.87 -11.29
CA SER A 109 1.89 19.40 -10.93
C SER A 109 0.82 18.98 -11.93
N GLU A 110 1.13 19.07 -13.22
CA GLU A 110 0.23 18.66 -14.29
C GLU A 110 -0.07 17.15 -14.27
N ALA A 111 0.97 16.33 -14.07
CA ALA A 111 0.83 14.88 -13.96
C ALA A 111 -0.05 14.48 -12.76
N VAL A 112 0.21 15.04 -11.57
CA VAL A 112 -0.57 14.76 -10.36
C VAL A 112 -2.02 15.23 -10.53
N LYS A 113 -2.24 16.41 -11.08
CA LYS A 113 -3.57 16.94 -11.37
C LYS A 113 -4.35 16.03 -12.33
N ALA A 114 -3.70 15.53 -13.38
CA ALA A 114 -4.33 14.65 -14.37
C ALA A 114 -4.71 13.30 -13.77
N LEU A 115 -3.89 12.75 -12.86
CA LEU A 115 -4.12 11.45 -12.24
C LEU A 115 -5.23 11.47 -11.17
N PHE A 116 -5.24 12.48 -10.33
CA PHE A 116 -6.14 12.54 -9.17
C PHE A 116 -7.30 13.52 -9.33
N SER A 117 -7.36 14.28 -10.42
CA SER A 117 -8.40 15.29 -10.67
C SER A 117 -8.54 16.30 -9.52
N ILE A 118 -7.43 16.63 -8.86
CA ILE A 118 -7.36 17.59 -7.75
C ILE A 118 -6.89 18.95 -8.22
N ASP A 119 -7.24 19.97 -7.45
CA ASP A 119 -6.81 21.34 -7.72
C ASP A 119 -5.33 21.56 -7.39
N VAL A 120 -4.68 22.46 -8.12
CA VAL A 120 -3.25 22.77 -7.96
C VAL A 120 -2.91 23.22 -6.52
N HIS A 121 -3.81 23.92 -5.86
CA HIS A 121 -3.59 24.36 -4.47
C HIS A 121 -3.55 23.23 -3.43
N LYS A 122 -3.98 22.02 -3.81
CA LYS A 122 -3.88 20.79 -3.01
C LYS A 122 -2.62 19.98 -3.31
N ILE A 123 -1.76 20.46 -4.21
CA ILE A 123 -0.49 19.82 -4.58
C ILE A 123 0.65 20.67 -4.03
N SER A 124 1.48 20.08 -3.19
CA SER A 124 2.69 20.70 -2.66
C SER A 124 3.92 20.01 -3.24
N ILE A 125 4.79 20.77 -3.91
CA ILE A 125 6.03 20.24 -4.48
C ILE A 125 7.20 20.89 -3.77
N VAL A 126 8.07 20.06 -3.17
CA VAL A 126 9.19 20.50 -2.35
C VAL A 126 10.49 19.92 -2.89
N LYS A 127 11.54 20.74 -2.93
CA LYS A 127 12.88 20.27 -3.31
C LYS A 127 13.43 19.31 -2.26
N MET A 128 13.89 18.14 -2.68
CA MET A 128 14.59 17.20 -1.82
C MET A 128 15.94 17.79 -1.40
N ARG A 129 16.28 17.66 -0.11
CA ARG A 129 17.59 18.02 0.38
C ARG A 129 18.63 17.03 -0.17
N SER A 130 19.62 17.51 -0.90
CA SER A 130 20.73 16.67 -1.31
C SER A 130 21.59 16.30 -0.10
N GLN A 131 22.22 15.13 -0.13
CA GLN A 131 23.07 14.66 0.97
C GLN A 131 24.34 15.49 1.16
N GLU A 132 24.67 16.37 0.21
CA GLU A 132 25.84 17.24 0.28
C GLU A 132 25.71 18.36 1.32
N ASP A 133 24.49 18.75 1.71
CA ASP A 133 24.25 19.79 2.70
C ASP A 133 24.44 19.32 4.16
N ARG A 134 25.00 18.14 4.37
CA ARG A 134 25.21 17.53 5.69
C ARG A 134 26.62 17.69 6.26
N LYS A 135 27.38 18.66 5.76
CA LYS A 135 28.68 19.02 6.36
C LYS A 135 28.59 20.27 7.21
#